data_2ad5e2e3ca87c67d8d695025779ca05a
#
_entry.id   2ad5e2e3ca87c67d8d695025779ca05a
#
_cell.length_a   1.000
_cell.length_b   1.000
_cell.length_c   1.000
_cell.angle_alpha   90.00
_cell.angle_beta   90.00
_cell.angle_gamma   90.00
#
_symmetry.space_group_name_H-M   'P 1'
#
loop_
_entity.id
_entity.type
_entity.pdbx_description
1 polymer ?
#
loop_
_entity_poly.entity_id
_entity_poly.type
_entity_poly.pdbx_seq_one_letter_code
_entity_poly.pdbx_strand_id
1 'polypeptide(L)'
;GIPTVLFGIVTLYYLTDKPSDATWLTNEEREWLTNEMATEAAAIKGANEDYSIMKALTHPSVLFLGVAYFLVVCEGTYGINMWIPQMLKQWSNMSTTEIGFIGALPFLCALISVYIFGWSSQKHQESKWHLNVAVLMASISLVAAMFVESTFATMVCLCIGAAGIFACTPLFWTIPAQFLTGTAAATGIAVINSIGNLGGFFGPTAVGMVKDATGDFRYGLLLLGVSVFIGGIMCFYMNNRYQGKVNFEKAHEDASKLD
;
A
#
# COMPACT_ATOMS: atom_id res chain seq x y z
N GLY A 1 -7.71 18.91 13.67
CA GLY A 1 -8.90 18.22 14.21
C GLY A 1 -10.23 18.82 13.82
N ILE A 2 -10.45 20.17 13.94
CA ILE A 2 -11.76 20.79 13.68
C ILE A 2 -12.30 20.53 12.26
N PRO A 3 -11.52 20.73 11.15
CA PRO A 3 -12.02 20.43 9.81
C PRO A 3 -12.44 18.96 9.64
N THR A 4 -11.69 18.03 10.22
CA THR A 4 -11.98 16.60 10.15
C THR A 4 -13.30 16.25 10.81
N VAL A 5 -13.59 16.86 11.96
CA VAL A 5 -14.89 16.67 12.67
C VAL A 5 -16.05 17.23 11.84
N LEU A 6 -15.87 18.42 11.26
CA LEU A 6 -16.89 19.03 10.40
C LEU A 6 -17.16 18.17 9.15
N PHE A 7 -16.12 17.69 8.47
CA PHE A 7 -16.28 16.77 7.35
C PHE A 7 -16.90 15.44 7.76
N GLY A 8 -16.59 14.91 8.94
CA GLY A 8 -17.28 13.73 9.48
C GLY A 8 -18.79 13.92 9.63
N ILE A 9 -19.19 15.08 10.15
CA ILE A 9 -20.62 15.43 10.26
C ILE A 9 -21.26 15.54 8.85
N VAL A 10 -20.60 16.23 7.91
CA VAL A 10 -21.09 16.33 6.53
C VAL A 10 -21.25 14.95 5.90
N THR A 11 -20.28 14.05 6.11
CA THR A 11 -20.33 12.68 5.60
C THR A 11 -21.55 11.92 6.10
N LEU A 12 -21.89 12.02 7.40
CA LEU A 12 -23.06 11.36 7.98
C LEU A 12 -24.39 11.79 7.36
N TYR A 13 -24.49 13.02 6.87
CA TYR A 13 -25.72 13.53 6.26
C TYR A 13 -25.74 13.43 4.73
N TYR A 14 -24.58 13.41 4.08
CA TYR A 14 -24.47 13.47 2.63
C TYR A 14 -24.22 12.10 1.99
N LEU A 15 -23.42 11.24 2.65
CA LEU A 15 -23.10 9.93 2.11
C LEU A 15 -24.20 8.92 2.45
N THR A 16 -24.70 8.24 1.42
CA THR A 16 -25.69 7.17 1.54
C THR A 16 -25.01 5.82 1.60
N ASP A 17 -25.57 4.87 2.37
CA ASP A 17 -24.99 3.52 2.53
C ASP A 17 -25.15 2.65 1.29
N LYS A 18 -26.13 2.95 0.44
CA LYS A 18 -26.42 2.19 -0.78
C LYS A 18 -26.64 3.12 -1.97
N PRO A 19 -26.26 2.72 -3.18
CA PRO A 19 -26.56 3.49 -4.39
C PRO A 19 -28.07 3.72 -4.59
N SER A 20 -28.90 2.76 -4.19
CA SER A 20 -30.37 2.89 -4.24
C SER A 20 -30.91 4.09 -3.47
N ASP A 21 -30.22 4.51 -2.42
CA ASP A 21 -30.65 5.59 -1.51
C ASP A 21 -30.04 6.94 -1.91
N ALA A 22 -29.15 6.96 -2.92
CA ALA A 22 -28.43 8.14 -3.38
C ALA A 22 -29.35 9.06 -4.19
N THR A 23 -29.91 10.10 -3.55
CA THR A 23 -30.81 11.06 -4.18
C THR A 23 -30.13 12.02 -5.15
N TRP A 24 -28.81 12.12 -5.10
CA TRP A 24 -27.97 12.95 -5.98
C TRP A 24 -27.60 12.28 -7.31
N LEU A 25 -27.88 10.96 -7.46
CA LEU A 25 -27.79 10.23 -8.72
C LEU A 25 -29.11 10.33 -9.50
N THR A 26 -29.01 10.39 -10.83
CA THR A 26 -30.17 10.19 -11.70
C THR A 26 -30.73 8.78 -11.54
N ASN A 27 -31.97 8.56 -11.93
CA ASN A 27 -32.58 7.23 -11.83
C ASN A 27 -31.82 6.20 -12.68
N GLU A 28 -31.36 6.59 -13.88
CA GLU A 28 -30.57 5.73 -14.79
C GLU A 28 -29.22 5.35 -14.20
N GLU A 29 -28.48 6.31 -13.62
CA GLU A 29 -27.19 6.06 -12.98
C GLU A 29 -27.34 5.16 -11.74
N ARG A 30 -28.42 5.37 -10.96
CA ARG A 30 -28.73 4.57 -9.77
C ARG A 30 -29.05 3.13 -10.13
N GLU A 31 -29.85 2.91 -11.15
CA GLU A 31 -30.23 1.59 -11.64
C GLU A 31 -29.03 0.88 -12.22
N TRP A 32 -28.26 1.55 -13.06
CA TRP A 32 -27.03 1.01 -13.63
C TRP A 32 -26.02 0.58 -12.55
N LEU A 33 -25.73 1.47 -11.59
CA LEU A 33 -24.77 1.20 -10.53
C LEU A 33 -25.24 0.05 -9.62
N THR A 34 -26.55 0.00 -9.31
CA THR A 34 -27.12 -1.08 -8.48
C THR A 34 -27.02 -2.43 -9.21
N ASN A 35 -27.30 -2.47 -10.52
CA ASN A 35 -27.20 -3.67 -11.34
C ASN A 35 -25.74 -4.13 -11.53
N GLU A 36 -24.83 -3.20 -11.76
CA GLU A 36 -23.39 -3.51 -11.89
C GLU A 36 -22.84 -4.12 -10.59
N MET A 37 -23.13 -3.50 -9.44
CA MET A 37 -22.72 -4.06 -8.14
C MET A 37 -23.37 -5.43 -7.86
N ALA A 38 -24.61 -5.65 -8.28
CA ALA A 38 -25.27 -6.95 -8.12
C ALA A 38 -24.62 -8.01 -9.03
N THR A 39 -24.25 -7.64 -10.25
CA THR A 39 -23.58 -8.52 -11.21
C THR A 39 -22.18 -8.91 -10.74
N GLU A 40 -21.39 -7.92 -10.27
CA GLU A 40 -20.09 -8.17 -9.66
C GLU A 40 -20.22 -9.07 -8.42
N ALA A 41 -21.18 -8.78 -7.53
CA ALA A 41 -21.42 -9.59 -6.35
C ALA A 41 -21.85 -11.03 -6.67
N ALA A 42 -22.62 -11.24 -7.76
CA ALA A 42 -23.02 -12.56 -8.22
C ALA A 42 -21.86 -13.35 -8.85
N ALA A 43 -21.04 -12.69 -9.68
CA ALA A 43 -19.82 -13.28 -10.24
C ALA A 43 -18.83 -13.72 -9.15
N ILE A 44 -18.73 -12.92 -8.09
CA ILE A 44 -17.89 -13.21 -6.92
C ILE A 44 -18.44 -14.37 -6.09
N LYS A 45 -19.77 -14.46 -5.88
CA LYS A 45 -20.40 -15.56 -5.14
C LYS A 45 -20.28 -16.92 -5.84
N GLY A 46 -20.25 -16.93 -7.18
CA GLY A 46 -20.07 -18.15 -7.96
C GLY A 46 -18.65 -18.74 -7.87
N ALA A 47 -17.66 -17.94 -7.55
CA ALA A 47 -16.25 -18.34 -7.53
C ALA A 47 -15.72 -18.76 -6.14
N ASN A 48 -16.44 -18.50 -5.05
CA ASN A 48 -15.91 -18.76 -3.70
C ASN A 48 -16.97 -19.32 -2.74
N GLU A 49 -16.63 -20.46 -2.14
CA GLU A 49 -17.31 -20.98 -0.95
C GLU A 49 -17.36 -19.92 0.14
N ASP A 50 -18.46 -19.89 0.93
CA ASP A 50 -18.59 -19.09 2.15
C ASP A 50 -17.40 -19.31 3.08
N TYR A 51 -16.36 -18.50 2.93
CA TYR A 51 -15.23 -18.52 3.86
C TYR A 51 -15.72 -18.04 5.22
N SER A 52 -15.82 -18.96 6.17
CA SER A 52 -16.00 -18.64 7.58
C SER A 52 -14.94 -17.61 8.00
N ILE A 53 -15.32 -16.63 8.83
CA ILE A 53 -14.42 -15.64 9.43
C ILE A 53 -13.15 -16.31 9.98
N MET A 54 -13.31 -17.46 10.64
CA MET A 54 -12.17 -18.22 11.19
C MET A 54 -11.21 -18.74 10.12
N LYS A 55 -11.71 -19.16 8.96
CA LYS A 55 -10.86 -19.55 7.83
C LYS A 55 -10.10 -18.36 7.23
N ALA A 56 -10.70 -17.19 7.18
CA ALA A 56 -10.01 -15.98 6.72
C ALA A 56 -8.90 -15.53 7.67
N LEU A 57 -9.15 -15.61 9.01
CA LEU A 57 -8.16 -15.28 10.05
C LEU A 57 -6.91 -16.16 9.99
N THR A 58 -7.07 -17.43 9.65
CA THR A 58 -5.98 -18.43 9.65
C THR A 58 -5.45 -18.76 8.26
N HIS A 59 -6.00 -18.12 7.22
CA HIS A 59 -5.60 -18.43 5.85
C HIS A 59 -4.12 -18.08 5.60
N PRO A 60 -3.28 -19.03 5.15
CA PRO A 60 -1.84 -18.82 5.00
C PRO A 60 -1.50 -17.62 4.08
N SER A 61 -2.27 -17.40 3.02
CA SER A 61 -2.05 -16.28 2.10
C SER A 61 -2.38 -14.93 2.74
N VAL A 62 -3.36 -14.87 3.65
CA VAL A 62 -3.72 -13.65 4.40
C VAL A 62 -2.59 -13.30 5.36
N LEU A 63 -2.11 -14.30 6.13
CA LEU A 63 -0.98 -14.10 7.06
C LEU A 63 0.30 -13.72 6.32
N PHE A 64 0.58 -14.37 5.18
CA PHE A 64 1.73 -14.07 4.35
C PHE A 64 1.69 -12.64 3.79
N LEU A 65 0.51 -12.19 3.32
CA LEU A 65 0.32 -10.80 2.90
C LEU A 65 0.37 -9.81 4.06
N GLY A 66 -0.06 -10.20 5.25
CA GLY A 66 0.11 -9.39 6.46
C GLY A 66 1.60 -9.08 6.73
N VAL A 67 2.47 -10.11 6.64
CA VAL A 67 3.92 -9.92 6.75
C VAL A 67 4.49 -9.12 5.60
N ALA A 68 4.03 -9.35 4.36
CA ALA A 68 4.47 -8.55 3.21
C ALA A 68 4.08 -7.08 3.37
N TYR A 69 2.87 -6.79 3.86
CA TYR A 69 2.39 -5.43 4.13
C TYR A 69 3.20 -4.74 5.24
N PHE A 70 3.54 -5.50 6.28
CA PHE A 70 4.44 -5.05 7.33
C PHE A 70 5.77 -4.57 6.73
N LEU A 71 6.44 -5.41 5.93
CA LEU A 71 7.77 -5.12 5.39
C LEU A 71 7.76 -4.02 4.32
N VAL A 72 6.78 -4.02 3.39
CA VAL A 72 6.78 -3.10 2.24
C VAL A 72 6.23 -1.74 2.63
N VAL A 73 5.10 -1.71 3.32
CA VAL A 73 4.35 -0.46 3.50
C VAL A 73 4.56 0.12 4.88
N CYS A 74 4.26 -0.64 5.92
CA CYS A 74 4.18 -0.05 7.24
C CYS A 74 5.57 0.21 7.84
N GLU A 75 6.49 -0.75 7.77
CA GLU A 75 7.85 -0.57 8.27
C GLU A 75 8.58 0.56 7.52
N GLY A 76 8.50 0.54 6.17
CA GLY A 76 9.11 1.56 5.33
C GLY A 76 8.52 2.95 5.56
N THR A 77 7.18 3.05 5.57
CA THR A 77 6.48 4.33 5.75
C THR A 77 6.78 4.94 7.12
N TYR A 78 6.53 4.21 8.20
CA TYR A 78 6.71 4.75 9.55
C TYR A 78 8.19 4.89 9.91
N GLY A 79 9.05 3.97 9.45
CA GLY A 79 10.48 4.01 9.69
C GLY A 79 11.15 5.24 9.10
N ILE A 80 10.77 5.66 7.90
CA ILE A 80 11.29 6.88 7.28
C ILE A 80 10.67 8.12 7.92
N ASN A 81 9.33 8.18 7.98
CA ASN A 81 8.61 9.39 8.38
C ASN A 81 8.99 9.90 9.76
N MET A 82 9.19 8.98 10.69
CA MET A 82 9.47 9.33 12.08
C MET A 82 10.88 9.89 12.27
N TRP A 83 11.83 9.47 11.43
CA TRP A 83 13.24 9.80 11.59
C TRP A 83 13.75 10.89 10.66
N ILE A 84 13.04 11.29 9.59
CA ILE A 84 13.47 12.36 8.66
C ILE A 84 13.92 13.64 9.41
N PRO A 85 13.16 14.21 10.36
CA PRO A 85 13.58 15.44 11.02
C PRO A 85 14.88 15.26 11.80
N GLN A 86 15.06 14.11 12.44
CA GLN A 86 16.27 13.83 13.22
C GLN A 86 17.47 13.54 12.33
N MET A 87 17.26 12.83 11.22
CA MET A 87 18.28 12.60 10.19
C MET A 87 18.80 13.93 9.65
N LEU A 88 17.89 14.83 9.24
CA LEU A 88 18.26 16.16 8.76
C LEU A 88 19.02 16.97 9.81
N LYS A 89 18.58 16.90 11.08
CA LYS A 89 19.26 17.58 12.17
C LYS A 89 20.67 17.04 12.42
N GLN A 90 20.87 15.73 12.25
CA GLN A 90 22.19 15.13 12.42
C GLN A 90 23.14 15.45 11.27
N TRP A 91 22.62 15.52 10.02
CA TRP A 91 23.46 15.69 8.82
C TRP A 91 23.60 17.14 8.36
N SER A 92 22.94 18.08 9.00
CA SER A 92 22.98 19.49 8.61
C SER A 92 22.90 20.41 9.83
N ASN A 93 23.30 21.66 9.63
CA ASN A 93 23.15 22.76 10.62
C ASN A 93 21.88 23.58 10.40
N MET A 94 20.84 22.97 9.82
CA MET A 94 19.58 23.65 9.47
C MET A 94 18.78 24.01 10.73
N SER A 95 18.05 25.13 10.65
CA SER A 95 17.06 25.52 11.63
C SER A 95 15.86 24.57 11.63
N THR A 96 15.09 24.51 12.71
CA THR A 96 13.88 23.69 12.80
C THR A 96 12.86 23.99 11.70
N THR A 97 12.76 25.26 11.27
CA THR A 97 11.88 25.68 10.19
C THR A 97 12.33 25.13 8.83
N GLU A 98 13.63 25.22 8.54
CA GLU A 98 14.20 24.65 7.29
C GLU A 98 14.04 23.12 7.24
N ILE A 99 14.27 22.44 8.38
CA ILE A 99 14.05 21.00 8.50
C ILE A 99 12.58 20.63 8.20
N GLY A 100 11.64 21.46 8.67
CA GLY A 100 10.21 21.27 8.39
C GLY A 100 9.89 21.37 6.90
N PHE A 101 10.40 22.38 6.19
CA PHE A 101 10.17 22.55 4.76
C PHE A 101 10.87 21.47 3.92
N ILE A 102 12.13 21.19 4.22
CA ILE A 102 12.91 20.19 3.48
C ILE A 102 12.36 18.78 3.75
N GLY A 103 11.96 18.49 5.01
CA GLY A 103 11.35 17.24 5.39
C GLY A 103 9.96 16.98 4.76
N ALA A 104 9.32 18.02 4.19
CA ALA A 104 8.09 17.87 3.42
C ALA A 104 8.32 17.38 1.98
N LEU A 105 9.52 17.52 1.41
CA LEU A 105 9.83 17.15 0.03
C LEU A 105 9.56 15.67 -0.28
N PRO A 106 9.96 14.69 0.54
CA PRO A 106 9.62 13.28 0.31
C PRO A 106 8.12 13.04 0.18
N PHE A 107 7.29 13.76 0.96
CA PHE A 107 5.83 13.61 0.91
C PHE A 107 5.23 14.22 -0.37
N LEU A 108 5.81 15.30 -0.90
CA LEU A 108 5.42 15.85 -2.20
C LEU A 108 5.76 14.87 -3.32
N CYS A 109 6.95 14.26 -3.29
CA CYS A 109 7.34 13.22 -4.23
C CYS A 109 6.41 12.00 -4.11
N ALA A 110 6.04 11.61 -2.89
CA ALA A 110 5.09 10.54 -2.63
C ALA A 110 3.71 10.82 -3.23
N LEU A 111 3.16 12.04 -3.03
CA LEU A 111 1.88 12.46 -3.59
C LEU A 111 1.86 12.32 -5.12
N ILE A 112 2.90 12.82 -5.78
CA ILE A 112 3.04 12.74 -7.25
C ILE A 112 3.14 11.28 -7.68
N SER A 113 3.93 10.48 -6.98
CA SER A 113 4.16 9.07 -7.30
C SER A 113 2.88 8.24 -7.15
N VAL A 114 2.14 8.39 -6.07
CA VAL A 114 0.86 7.70 -5.86
C VAL A 114 -0.10 7.96 -7.01
N TYR A 115 -0.21 9.22 -7.44
CA TYR A 115 -1.05 9.60 -8.57
C TYR A 115 -0.58 8.97 -9.88
N ILE A 116 0.71 9.08 -10.21
CA ILE A 116 1.28 8.54 -11.47
C ILE A 116 1.13 7.03 -11.53
N PHE A 117 1.54 6.32 -10.47
CA PHE A 117 1.49 4.86 -10.43
C PHE A 117 0.04 4.35 -10.43
N GLY A 118 -0.86 5.00 -9.68
CA GLY A 118 -2.28 4.65 -9.66
C GLY A 118 -2.93 4.84 -11.03
N TRP A 119 -2.73 6.01 -11.66
CA TRP A 119 -3.27 6.30 -12.99
C TRP A 119 -2.70 5.37 -14.06
N SER A 120 -1.37 5.14 -14.05
CA SER A 120 -0.71 4.26 -15.02
C SER A 120 -1.16 2.81 -14.87
N SER A 121 -1.23 2.30 -13.65
CA SER A 121 -1.72 0.95 -13.35
C SER A 121 -3.16 0.74 -13.81
N GLN A 122 -4.05 1.71 -13.56
CA GLN A 122 -5.43 1.67 -14.06
C GLN A 122 -5.51 1.72 -15.60
N LYS A 123 -4.77 2.63 -16.23
CA LYS A 123 -4.76 2.79 -17.67
C LYS A 123 -4.31 1.53 -18.41
N HIS A 124 -3.33 0.81 -17.87
CA HIS A 124 -2.79 -0.41 -18.46
C HIS A 124 -3.45 -1.68 -17.92
N GLN A 125 -4.42 -1.56 -16.98
CA GLN A 125 -5.07 -2.68 -16.30
C GLN A 125 -4.06 -3.68 -15.71
N GLU A 126 -2.97 -3.13 -15.14
CA GLU A 126 -1.83 -3.90 -14.68
C GLU A 126 -1.26 -3.30 -13.38
N SER A 127 -1.28 -4.05 -12.28
CA SER A 127 -0.78 -3.61 -10.98
C SER A 127 0.51 -4.31 -10.54
N LYS A 128 0.77 -5.52 -11.04
CA LYS A 128 1.89 -6.35 -10.62
C LYS A 128 3.25 -5.72 -10.93
N TRP A 129 3.46 -5.33 -12.19
CA TRP A 129 4.73 -4.72 -12.59
C TRP A 129 4.90 -3.32 -12.02
N HIS A 130 3.80 -2.55 -11.91
CA HIS A 130 3.83 -1.25 -11.25
C HIS A 130 4.26 -1.37 -9.78
N LEU A 131 3.71 -2.36 -9.04
CA LEU A 131 4.13 -2.62 -7.66
C LEU A 131 5.61 -3.00 -7.58
N ASN A 132 6.09 -3.88 -8.48
CA ASN A 132 7.51 -4.28 -8.48
C ASN A 132 8.45 -3.12 -8.78
N VAL A 133 8.11 -2.25 -9.73
CA VAL A 133 8.90 -1.04 -10.03
C VAL A 133 8.91 -0.10 -8.82
N ALA A 134 7.78 0.11 -8.15
CA ALA A 134 7.69 0.93 -6.96
C ALA A 134 8.54 0.37 -5.80
N VAL A 135 8.49 -0.96 -5.57
CA VAL A 135 9.35 -1.66 -4.59
C VAL A 135 10.84 -1.50 -4.92
N LEU A 136 11.23 -1.73 -6.17
CA LEU A 136 12.63 -1.58 -6.59
C LEU A 136 13.10 -0.14 -6.46
N MET A 137 12.27 0.82 -6.83
CA MET A 137 12.56 2.24 -6.65
C MET A 137 12.79 2.58 -5.18
N ALA A 138 11.93 2.09 -4.29
CA ALA A 138 12.05 2.30 -2.85
C ALA A 138 13.31 1.63 -2.28
N SER A 139 13.48 0.32 -2.51
CA SER A 139 14.55 -0.46 -1.92
C SER A 139 15.92 -0.01 -2.42
N ILE A 140 16.10 0.18 -3.73
CA ILE A 140 17.39 0.60 -4.30
C ILE A 140 17.78 1.99 -3.79
N SER A 141 16.83 2.95 -3.73
CA SER A 141 17.15 4.30 -3.25
C SER A 141 17.49 4.34 -1.76
N LEU A 142 16.80 3.55 -0.92
CA LEU A 142 17.12 3.47 0.51
C LEU A 142 18.46 2.79 0.77
N VAL A 143 18.78 1.72 0.02
CA VAL A 143 20.08 1.08 0.09
C VAL A 143 21.17 2.03 -0.42
N ALA A 144 20.93 2.75 -1.52
CA ALA A 144 21.88 3.73 -2.05
C ALA A 144 22.17 4.86 -1.06
N ALA A 145 21.18 5.28 -0.26
CA ALA A 145 21.35 6.31 0.76
C ALA A 145 22.43 5.96 1.80
N MET A 146 22.74 4.67 2.02
CA MET A 146 23.83 4.25 2.89
C MET A 146 25.22 4.65 2.36
N PHE A 147 25.40 4.66 1.05
CA PHE A 147 26.68 4.87 0.40
C PHE A 147 26.96 6.33 0.03
N VAL A 148 26.01 7.22 0.34
CA VAL A 148 26.08 8.64 -0.03
C VAL A 148 26.40 9.48 1.20
N GLU A 149 27.46 10.31 1.12
CA GLU A 149 27.89 11.19 2.23
C GLU A 149 27.19 12.56 2.22
N SER A 150 26.82 13.05 1.03
CA SER A 150 26.20 14.36 0.86
C SER A 150 24.74 14.34 1.38
N THR A 151 24.41 15.26 2.29
CA THR A 151 23.03 15.47 2.80
C THR A 151 22.04 15.70 1.65
N PHE A 152 22.44 16.46 0.62
CA PHE A 152 21.60 16.67 -0.56
C PHE A 152 21.29 15.39 -1.30
N ALA A 153 22.31 14.59 -1.60
CA ALA A 153 22.13 13.34 -2.32
C ALA A 153 21.37 12.30 -1.48
N THR A 154 21.59 12.24 -0.16
CA THR A 154 20.76 11.42 0.75
C THR A 154 19.31 11.86 0.72
N MET A 155 19.04 13.17 0.68
CA MET A 155 17.69 13.69 0.59
C MET A 155 17.00 13.30 -0.73
N VAL A 156 17.73 13.31 -1.85
CA VAL A 156 17.22 12.79 -3.13
C VAL A 156 16.86 11.31 -3.01
N CYS A 157 17.72 10.50 -2.40
CA CYS A 157 17.40 9.09 -2.12
C CYS A 157 16.15 8.94 -1.26
N LEU A 158 15.98 9.75 -0.20
CA LEU A 158 14.78 9.72 0.65
C LEU A 158 13.51 10.11 -0.14
N CYS A 159 13.59 11.10 -1.03
CA CYS A 159 12.48 11.47 -1.90
C CYS A 159 12.06 10.34 -2.83
N ILE A 160 13.02 9.68 -3.48
CA ILE A 160 12.77 8.53 -4.35
C ILE A 160 12.25 7.34 -3.54
N GLY A 161 12.83 7.09 -2.38
CA GLY A 161 12.42 6.02 -1.46
C GLY A 161 10.97 6.19 -1.00
N ALA A 162 10.62 7.39 -0.52
CA ALA A 162 9.25 7.72 -0.12
C ALA A 162 8.28 7.60 -1.30
N ALA A 163 8.64 8.11 -2.47
CA ALA A 163 7.83 7.98 -3.68
C ALA A 163 7.51 6.51 -4.00
N GLY A 164 8.50 5.62 -3.91
CA GLY A 164 8.31 4.19 -4.11
C GLY A 164 7.42 3.54 -3.06
N ILE A 165 7.70 3.77 -1.76
CA ILE A 165 6.94 3.17 -0.65
C ILE A 165 5.46 3.59 -0.70
N PHE A 166 5.19 4.88 -0.90
CA PHE A 166 3.81 5.35 -0.93
C PHE A 166 3.06 4.87 -2.17
N ALA A 167 3.73 4.73 -3.33
CA ALA A 167 3.13 4.14 -4.52
C ALA A 167 2.78 2.65 -4.32
N CYS A 168 3.51 1.92 -3.46
CA CYS A 168 3.19 0.53 -3.14
C CYS A 168 1.82 0.39 -2.47
N THR A 169 1.36 1.37 -1.68
CA THR A 169 0.14 1.24 -0.86
C THR A 169 -1.11 0.92 -1.68
N PRO A 170 -1.54 1.72 -2.68
CA PRO A 170 -2.71 1.39 -3.49
C PRO A 170 -2.52 0.12 -4.33
N LEU A 171 -1.30 -0.11 -4.84
CA LEU A 171 -0.97 -1.27 -5.66
C LEU A 171 -0.97 -2.57 -4.86
N PHE A 172 -0.56 -2.53 -3.60
CA PHE A 172 -0.58 -3.70 -2.71
C PHE A 172 -2.01 -4.23 -2.51
N TRP A 173 -2.98 -3.34 -2.30
CA TRP A 173 -4.36 -3.74 -2.01
C TRP A 173 -5.07 -4.39 -3.21
N THR A 174 -4.49 -4.33 -4.40
CA THR A 174 -4.99 -5.10 -5.56
C THR A 174 -4.75 -6.61 -5.39
N ILE A 175 -3.77 -7.04 -4.57
CA ILE A 175 -3.44 -8.47 -4.39
C ILE A 175 -4.52 -9.20 -3.58
N PRO A 176 -4.91 -8.75 -2.37
CA PRO A 176 -5.99 -9.40 -1.62
C PRO A 176 -7.31 -9.45 -2.38
N ALA A 177 -7.62 -8.40 -3.17
CA ALA A 177 -8.84 -8.33 -3.96
C ALA A 177 -8.95 -9.43 -5.04
N GLN A 178 -7.85 -10.07 -5.43
CA GLN A 178 -7.85 -11.16 -6.41
C GLN A 178 -8.40 -12.49 -5.84
N PHE A 179 -8.42 -12.66 -4.52
CA PHE A 179 -8.82 -13.94 -3.91
C PHE A 179 -9.71 -13.81 -2.66
N LEU A 180 -9.89 -12.60 -2.13
CA LEU A 180 -10.77 -12.33 -0.99
C LEU A 180 -12.04 -11.65 -1.46
N THR A 181 -13.20 -12.18 -1.07
CA THR A 181 -14.51 -11.69 -1.51
C THR A 181 -15.51 -11.68 -0.37
N GLY A 182 -16.53 -10.85 -0.44
CA GLY A 182 -17.61 -10.77 0.55
C GLY A 182 -17.10 -10.52 1.98
N THR A 183 -17.67 -11.22 2.95
CA THR A 183 -17.28 -11.12 4.38
C THR A 183 -15.85 -11.57 4.66
N ALA A 184 -15.33 -12.51 3.86
CA ALA A 184 -13.94 -12.97 3.96
C ALA A 184 -12.94 -11.87 3.55
N ALA A 185 -13.33 -11.01 2.59
CA ALA A 185 -12.51 -9.86 2.20
C ALA A 185 -12.36 -8.87 3.36
N ALA A 186 -13.46 -8.48 4.01
CA ALA A 186 -13.41 -7.58 5.16
C ALA A 186 -12.52 -8.11 6.28
N THR A 187 -12.69 -9.40 6.63
CA THR A 187 -11.89 -10.04 7.67
C THR A 187 -10.42 -10.18 7.26
N GLY A 188 -10.14 -10.63 6.04
CA GLY A 188 -8.77 -10.79 5.54
C GLY A 188 -8.03 -9.45 5.45
N ILE A 189 -8.68 -8.40 4.96
CA ILE A 189 -8.14 -7.03 4.93
C ILE A 189 -7.83 -6.54 6.35
N ALA A 190 -8.73 -6.78 7.31
CA ALA A 190 -8.51 -6.41 8.71
C ALA A 190 -7.28 -7.11 9.31
N VAL A 191 -7.10 -8.41 9.04
CA VAL A 191 -5.94 -9.18 9.50
C VAL A 191 -4.64 -8.67 8.87
N ILE A 192 -4.62 -8.49 7.53
CA ILE A 192 -3.47 -7.96 6.80
C ILE A 192 -3.08 -6.60 7.38
N ASN A 193 -4.06 -5.72 7.58
CA ASN A 193 -3.83 -4.39 8.10
C ASN A 193 -3.34 -4.42 9.56
N SER A 194 -3.91 -5.28 10.39
CA SER A 194 -3.50 -5.42 11.81
C SER A 194 -2.06 -5.90 11.93
N ILE A 195 -1.68 -6.94 11.18
CA ILE A 195 -0.29 -7.44 11.17
C ILE A 195 0.64 -6.36 10.60
N GLY A 196 0.27 -5.75 9.48
CA GLY A 196 1.07 -4.72 8.82
C GLY A 196 1.33 -3.53 9.73
N ASN A 197 0.32 -3.02 10.43
CA ASN A 197 0.48 -1.85 11.30
C ASN A 197 1.40 -2.08 12.51
N LEU A 198 1.74 -3.31 12.86
CA LEU A 198 2.83 -3.58 13.80
C LEU A 198 4.17 -3.00 13.29
N GLY A 199 4.35 -2.86 11.98
CA GLY A 199 5.48 -2.15 11.38
C GLY A 199 5.63 -0.70 11.82
N GLY A 200 4.52 -0.05 12.23
CA GLY A 200 4.54 1.29 12.80
C GLY A 200 5.27 1.38 14.15
N PHE A 201 5.35 0.26 14.87
CA PHE A 201 6.17 0.16 16.08
C PHE A 201 7.58 -0.39 15.76
N PHE A 202 7.65 -1.49 15.04
CA PHE A 202 8.92 -2.18 14.80
C PHE A 202 9.84 -1.40 13.85
N GLY A 203 9.32 -0.75 12.81
CA GLY A 203 10.12 0.02 11.86
C GLY A 203 10.93 1.14 12.52
N PRO A 204 10.28 2.13 13.17
CA PRO A 204 11.00 3.19 13.87
C PRO A 204 11.92 2.68 14.98
N THR A 205 11.48 1.65 15.72
CA THR A 205 12.27 1.04 16.80
C THR A 205 13.54 0.39 16.24
N ALA A 206 13.44 -0.38 15.17
CA ALA A 206 14.59 -1.04 14.54
C ALA A 206 15.59 -0.02 14.01
N VAL A 207 15.11 1.04 13.33
CA VAL A 207 15.98 2.15 12.87
C VAL A 207 16.68 2.82 14.05
N GLY A 208 15.95 3.09 15.14
CA GLY A 208 16.52 3.69 16.37
C GLY A 208 17.59 2.81 17.01
N MET A 209 17.31 1.52 17.18
CA MET A 209 18.28 0.55 17.73
C MET A 209 19.55 0.45 16.88
N VAL A 210 19.40 0.40 15.56
CA VAL A 210 20.53 0.36 14.63
C VAL A 210 21.34 1.65 14.70
N LYS A 211 20.67 2.81 14.73
CA LYS A 211 21.32 4.12 14.90
C LYS A 211 22.08 4.21 16.22
N ASP A 212 21.51 3.73 17.33
CA ASP A 212 22.17 3.76 18.63
C ASP A 212 23.40 2.84 18.69
N ALA A 213 23.35 1.69 18.00
CA ALA A 213 24.47 0.75 17.90
C ALA A 213 25.58 1.23 16.97
N THR A 214 25.25 1.95 15.89
CA THR A 214 26.20 2.34 14.83
C THR A 214 26.58 3.82 14.86
N GLY A 215 25.79 4.65 15.53
CA GLY A 215 25.94 6.12 15.55
C GLY A 215 25.37 6.84 14.33
N ASP A 216 24.93 6.13 13.28
CA ASP A 216 24.45 6.72 12.03
C ASP A 216 23.11 6.11 11.55
N PHE A 217 22.18 6.96 11.12
CA PHE A 217 20.89 6.60 10.55
C PHE A 217 20.98 5.86 9.20
N ARG A 218 22.10 5.96 8.48
CA ARG A 218 22.28 5.32 7.17
C ARG A 218 22.13 3.80 7.25
N TYR A 219 22.58 3.18 8.33
CA TYR A 219 22.37 1.75 8.56
C TYR A 219 20.88 1.39 8.78
N GLY A 220 20.12 2.30 9.38
CA GLY A 220 18.67 2.17 9.49
C GLY A 220 17.98 2.22 8.13
N LEU A 221 18.43 3.11 7.22
CA LEU A 221 17.92 3.18 5.84
C LEU A 221 18.24 1.91 5.06
N LEU A 222 19.44 1.36 5.23
CA LEU A 222 19.80 0.06 4.66
C LEU A 222 18.86 -1.04 5.13
N LEU A 223 18.61 -1.12 6.44
CA LEU A 223 17.68 -2.10 7.01
C LEU A 223 16.30 -1.98 6.35
N LEU A 224 15.73 -0.77 6.28
CA LEU A 224 14.43 -0.53 5.66
C LEU A 224 14.44 -0.90 4.17
N GLY A 225 15.49 -0.55 3.43
CA GLY A 225 15.61 -0.89 2.02
C GLY A 225 15.61 -2.40 1.76
N VAL A 226 16.31 -3.16 2.60
CA VAL A 226 16.34 -4.63 2.56
C VAL A 226 14.98 -5.22 2.92
N SER A 227 14.33 -4.71 3.99
CA SER A 227 12.99 -5.15 4.40
C SER A 227 11.96 -4.95 3.29
N VAL A 228 11.94 -3.76 2.67
CA VAL A 228 11.05 -3.45 1.53
C VAL A 228 11.32 -4.39 0.36
N PHE A 229 12.58 -4.70 0.06
CA PHE A 229 12.93 -5.63 -1.01
C PHE A 229 12.40 -7.05 -0.75
N ILE A 230 12.60 -7.57 0.47
CA ILE A 230 12.09 -8.89 0.87
C ILE A 230 10.57 -8.94 0.77
N GLY A 231 9.88 -7.93 1.31
CA GLY A 231 8.43 -7.82 1.22
C GLY A 231 7.94 -7.72 -0.24
N GLY A 232 8.70 -7.05 -1.11
CA GLY A 232 8.43 -6.99 -2.54
C GLY A 232 8.50 -8.34 -3.24
N ILE A 233 9.48 -9.18 -2.90
CA ILE A 233 9.57 -10.57 -3.38
C ILE A 233 8.32 -11.36 -2.95
N MET A 234 7.87 -11.18 -1.70
CA MET A 234 6.65 -11.81 -1.21
C MET A 234 5.41 -11.36 -1.99
N CYS A 235 5.29 -10.07 -2.28
CA CYS A 235 4.20 -9.53 -3.09
C CYS A 235 4.23 -10.08 -4.52
N PHE A 236 5.41 -10.15 -5.13
CA PHE A 236 5.59 -10.71 -6.46
C PHE A 236 5.18 -12.18 -6.54
N TYR A 237 5.58 -12.98 -5.55
CA TYR A 237 5.17 -14.38 -5.43
C TYR A 237 3.64 -14.52 -5.34
N MET A 238 2.98 -13.70 -4.51
CA MET A 238 1.53 -13.73 -4.34
C MET A 238 0.80 -13.31 -5.61
N ASN A 239 1.24 -12.25 -6.28
CA ASN A 239 0.68 -11.86 -7.57
C ASN A 239 0.77 -12.99 -8.61
N ASN A 240 1.92 -13.65 -8.72
CA ASN A 240 2.09 -14.78 -9.65
C ASN A 240 1.16 -15.95 -9.32
N ARG A 241 0.94 -16.22 -8.03
CA ARG A 241 0.10 -17.32 -7.57
C ARG A 241 -1.38 -17.13 -7.92
N TYR A 242 -1.88 -15.89 -7.83
CA TYR A 242 -3.32 -15.61 -8.01
C TYR A 242 -3.66 -15.08 -9.39
N GLN A 243 -2.84 -14.27 -10.02
CA GLN A 243 -3.06 -13.80 -11.39
C GLN A 243 -3.13 -14.94 -12.41
N GLY A 244 -2.33 -15.99 -12.20
CA GLY A 244 -2.40 -17.21 -13.02
C GLY A 244 -3.76 -17.94 -12.95
N LYS A 245 -4.43 -17.92 -11.80
CA LYS A 245 -5.74 -18.56 -11.62
C LYS A 245 -6.86 -17.80 -12.30
N VAL A 246 -6.88 -16.47 -12.17
CA VAL A 246 -7.88 -15.60 -12.83
C VAL A 246 -7.81 -15.72 -14.36
N ASN A 247 -6.61 -15.80 -14.93
CA ASN A 247 -6.44 -15.97 -16.37
C ASN A 247 -6.85 -17.37 -16.85
N PHE A 248 -6.68 -18.40 -16.03
CA PHE A 248 -7.09 -19.77 -16.38
C PHE A 248 -8.61 -19.92 -16.35
N GLU A 249 -9.31 -19.33 -15.38
CA GLU A 249 -10.77 -19.33 -15.29
C GLU A 249 -11.40 -18.55 -16.44
N LYS A 250 -10.87 -17.36 -16.79
CA LYS A 250 -11.32 -16.62 -17.98
C LYS A 250 -11.12 -17.40 -19.27
N ALA A 251 -9.99 -18.05 -19.46
CA ALA A 251 -9.72 -18.86 -20.65
C ALA A 251 -10.68 -20.04 -20.78
N HIS A 252 -11.06 -20.68 -19.66
CA HIS A 252 -12.07 -21.77 -19.64
C HIS A 252 -13.49 -21.24 -19.88
N GLU A 253 -13.83 -20.09 -19.35
CA GLU A 253 -15.15 -19.46 -19.56
C GLU A 253 -15.32 -19.00 -21.02
N ASP A 254 -14.28 -18.43 -21.62
CA ASP A 254 -14.30 -18.02 -23.03
C ASP A 254 -14.33 -19.25 -23.97
N ALA A 255 -13.66 -20.33 -23.61
CA ALA A 255 -13.75 -21.60 -24.36
C ALA A 255 -15.14 -22.23 -24.27
N SER A 256 -15.81 -22.19 -23.11
CA SER A 256 -17.16 -22.73 -22.91
C SER A 256 -18.29 -21.92 -23.60
N LYS A 257 -18.00 -20.68 -24.02
CA LYS A 257 -18.95 -19.84 -24.78
C LYS A 257 -18.83 -20.04 -26.29
N LEU A 258 -17.84 -20.79 -26.76
CA LEU A 258 -17.58 -21.10 -28.18
C LEU A 258 -18.09 -22.48 -28.59
N ASP A 259 -18.49 -23.32 -27.63
CA ASP A 259 -19.22 -24.60 -27.81
C ASP A 259 -20.74 -24.38 -27.61
#